data_2ade6b7f9a66bab2fe5adfc1fa197446
#
_entry.id   2ade6b7f9a66bab2fe5adfc1fa197446
#
_cell.length_a   1.000
_cell.length_b   1.000
_cell.length_c   1.000
_cell.angle_alpha   90.00
_cell.angle_beta   90.00
_cell.angle_gamma   90.00
#
_symmetry.space_group_name_H-M   'P 1'
#
loop_
_entity.id
_entity.type
_entity.pdbx_description
1 polymer ?
#
loop_
_entity_poly.entity_id
_entity_poly.type
_entity_poly.pdbx_seq_one_letter_code
_entity_poly.pdbx_strand_id
1 'polypeptide(L)'
;MKKRISIIMLLTISVLMTGCEELHKKPLAYIETNADDRQSETSETETKKKKETEPETEAVEVVEQGSLETERPETETESETEEDKTEDAAPEGELPVLEKTDKTSEEIEMENILQNPELPTGCESVALTMVLKYLGFDLEKTTIADDYLVFADRNFAMGYIGNPHTEDGAGIFAPGLVKTANNFLEAQGSEKRGFDISDTDFEDLYNYVAAGIPIIIWNTMYLEKPVPTDEVCEFEGKTYRWFRNEHCMVMCGFDKENGTVLIQDPLDGLVERDAETFAKYYEELGKNAMIIH
;
A
#
# COMPACT_ATOMS: atom_id res chain seq x y z
N MET A 1 24.18 68.01 24.40
CA MET A 1 23.55 66.73 24.79
C MET A 1 22.09 66.76 24.38
N LYS A 2 21.74 66.13 23.27
CA LYS A 2 20.34 66.07 22.77
C LYS A 2 19.86 64.62 22.89
N LYS A 3 18.87 64.41 23.77
CA LYS A 3 18.17 63.14 23.95
C LYS A 3 17.20 62.98 22.80
N ARG A 4 17.29 61.83 22.05
CA ARG A 4 16.28 61.42 21.08
C ARG A 4 15.36 60.39 21.76
N ILE A 5 14.08 60.71 21.76
CA ILE A 5 12.99 59.87 22.24
C ILE A 5 12.50 59.09 21.02
N SER A 6 12.57 57.75 21.08
CA SER A 6 11.95 56.85 20.08
C SER A 6 10.55 56.47 20.55
N ILE A 7 9.58 56.79 19.73
CA ILE A 7 8.17 56.39 19.91
C ILE A 7 7.99 55.04 19.24
N ILE A 8 7.63 54.02 20.02
CA ILE A 8 7.22 52.70 19.53
C ILE A 8 5.71 52.72 19.34
N MET A 9 5.28 52.57 18.10
CA MET A 9 3.88 52.49 17.72
C MET A 9 3.42 51.02 17.79
N LEU A 10 2.57 50.71 18.76
CA LEU A 10 1.91 49.40 18.87
C LEU A 10 0.74 49.36 17.89
N LEU A 11 0.82 48.47 16.90
CA LEU A 11 -0.31 48.13 16.05
C LEU A 11 -0.98 46.87 16.64
N THR A 12 -2.19 47.04 17.15
CA THR A 12 -3.06 45.95 17.55
C THR A 12 -3.86 45.50 16.34
N ILE A 13 -3.64 44.27 15.90
CA ILE A 13 -4.48 43.61 14.89
C ILE A 13 -5.50 42.74 15.62
N SER A 14 -6.76 43.17 15.55
CA SER A 14 -7.94 42.41 15.95
C SER A 14 -8.22 41.36 14.88
N VAL A 15 -8.11 40.07 15.23
CA VAL A 15 -8.57 38.97 14.38
C VAL A 15 -9.96 38.54 14.87
N LEU A 16 -10.95 38.79 14.03
CA LEU A 16 -12.32 38.30 14.20
C LEU A 16 -12.38 36.80 13.96
N MET A 17 -12.84 36.07 14.96
CA MET A 17 -13.26 34.68 14.88
C MET A 17 -14.65 34.62 14.28
N THR A 18 -14.80 34.02 13.13
CA THR A 18 -16.13 33.51 12.66
C THR A 18 -15.91 32.35 11.72
N GLY A 19 -16.56 31.26 12.01
CA GLY A 19 -16.86 30.17 11.06
C GLY A 19 -16.44 28.78 11.48
N CYS A 20 -17.24 28.13 12.34
CA CYS A 20 -17.30 26.66 12.34
C CYS A 20 -17.98 26.22 11.04
N GLU A 21 -17.25 25.57 10.15
CA GLU A 21 -17.83 24.74 9.10
C GLU A 21 -17.58 23.28 9.41
N GLU A 22 -18.67 22.53 9.51
CA GLU A 22 -18.66 21.07 9.65
C GLU A 22 -17.97 20.44 8.44
N LEU A 23 -16.83 19.78 8.69
CA LEU A 23 -16.21 18.93 7.67
C LEU A 23 -17.04 17.65 7.55
N HIS A 24 -17.81 17.55 6.49
CA HIS A 24 -18.41 16.29 6.05
C HIS A 24 -17.29 15.29 5.74
N LYS A 25 -17.34 14.12 6.39
CA LYS A 25 -16.49 12.98 6.13
C LYS A 25 -16.65 12.55 4.66
N LYS A 26 -15.63 12.79 3.83
CA LYS A 26 -15.48 12.12 2.54
C LYS A 26 -14.74 10.82 2.78
N PRO A 27 -15.08 9.72 2.08
CA PRO A 27 -14.27 8.51 2.08
C PRO A 27 -12.87 8.80 1.49
N LEU A 28 -11.90 7.97 1.85
CA LEU A 28 -10.53 8.01 1.33
C LEU A 28 -10.58 8.08 -0.20
N ALA A 29 -10.47 9.26 -0.75
CA ALA A 29 -10.42 9.50 -2.17
C ALA A 29 -9.09 10.16 -2.51
N TYR A 30 -8.40 9.49 -3.40
CA TYR A 30 -7.28 9.90 -4.21
C TYR A 30 -7.24 11.41 -4.52
N ILE A 31 -6.07 12.01 -4.41
CA ILE A 31 -5.81 13.39 -4.82
C ILE A 31 -5.65 13.40 -6.34
N GLU A 32 -6.59 14.02 -7.05
CA GLU A 32 -6.42 14.37 -8.46
C GLU A 32 -5.20 15.28 -8.62
N THR A 33 -4.16 14.77 -9.23
CA THR A 33 -3.08 15.60 -9.78
C THR A 33 -3.52 16.14 -11.12
N ASN A 34 -3.84 17.44 -11.19
CA ASN A 34 -4.00 18.15 -12.43
C ASN A 34 -2.66 18.21 -13.18
N ALA A 35 -2.50 17.33 -14.17
CA ALA A 35 -1.51 17.46 -15.22
C ALA A 35 -2.20 18.03 -16.46
N ASP A 36 -2.33 19.36 -16.55
CA ASP A 36 -2.69 20.04 -17.77
C ASP A 36 -1.60 21.08 -18.06
N ASP A 37 -0.73 20.75 -18.99
CA ASP A 37 -0.18 21.66 -19.97
C ASP A 37 0.81 20.96 -20.92
N ARG A 38 0.33 20.52 -22.08
CA ARG A 38 1.09 20.55 -23.33
C ARG A 38 0.17 20.49 -24.54
N GLN A 39 -0.01 21.68 -25.14
CA GLN A 39 -0.54 21.87 -26.50
C GLN A 39 0.39 21.27 -27.55
N SER A 40 -0.20 20.65 -28.59
CA SER A 40 0.10 20.91 -30.02
C SER A 40 -0.96 20.22 -30.87
N GLU A 41 -1.83 21.02 -31.47
CA GLU A 41 -2.07 21.25 -32.93
C GLU A 41 -1.95 20.02 -33.84
N THR A 42 -2.94 19.68 -34.54
CA THR A 42 -3.67 19.89 -35.81
C THR A 42 -4.24 18.53 -36.24
N SER A 43 -5.32 18.33 -36.90
CA SER A 43 -6.09 18.99 -37.94
C SER A 43 -7.40 18.23 -38.19
N GLU A 44 -8.35 18.97 -38.69
CA GLU A 44 -9.68 18.65 -39.20
C GLU A 44 -9.83 17.41 -40.10
N THR A 45 -10.98 16.74 -40.07
CA THR A 45 -11.96 16.67 -41.14
C THR A 45 -13.22 15.87 -40.77
N GLU A 46 -14.34 16.52 -40.82
CA GLU A 46 -15.71 16.20 -41.33
C GLU A 46 -16.02 14.72 -41.72
N THR A 47 -17.18 14.17 -41.58
CA THR A 47 -18.60 14.50 -41.66
C THR A 47 -19.50 13.24 -41.56
N LYS A 48 -20.78 13.47 -41.16
CA LYS A 48 -22.05 12.78 -41.52
C LYS A 48 -22.52 11.55 -40.73
N LYS A 49 -23.46 11.75 -39.83
CA LYS A 49 -24.96 11.80 -39.97
C LYS A 49 -25.71 10.49 -40.28
N LYS A 50 -26.70 10.21 -39.41
CA LYS A 50 -27.97 9.44 -39.56
C LYS A 50 -27.95 7.99 -39.10
N LYS A 51 -28.93 7.42 -38.39
CA LYS A 51 -30.37 7.77 -38.18
C LYS A 51 -30.94 6.82 -37.11
N GLU A 52 -31.88 7.31 -36.31
CA GLU A 52 -32.86 6.67 -35.45
C GLU A 52 -33.41 5.31 -35.89
N THR A 53 -33.70 4.48 -34.92
CA THR A 53 -35.04 3.87 -34.73
C THR A 53 -35.14 3.08 -33.44
N GLU A 54 -35.95 3.50 -32.48
CA GLU A 54 -36.77 2.68 -31.59
C GLU A 54 -38.12 2.47 -32.29
N PRO A 55 -39.11 1.65 -31.81
CA PRO A 55 -39.24 0.84 -30.60
C PRO A 55 -39.81 -0.55 -30.87
N GLU A 56 -39.98 -1.40 -29.82
CA GLU A 56 -41.24 -2.07 -29.53
C GLU A 56 -41.21 -2.90 -28.25
N THR A 57 -42.20 -2.63 -27.46
CA THR A 57 -42.66 -3.30 -26.24
C THR A 57 -43.38 -4.62 -26.55
N GLU A 58 -43.18 -5.66 -25.74
CA GLU A 58 -44.27 -6.61 -25.42
C GLU A 58 -44.17 -7.10 -23.99
N ALA A 59 -45.31 -6.97 -23.32
CA ALA A 59 -45.59 -7.40 -21.94
C ALA A 59 -46.36 -8.74 -22.01
N VAL A 60 -46.65 -9.29 -20.79
CA VAL A 60 -47.56 -10.39 -20.43
C VAL A 60 -46.79 -11.70 -20.17
N GLU A 61 -46.90 -12.36 -19.01
CA GLU A 61 -48.09 -12.72 -18.21
C GLU A 61 -47.67 -13.23 -16.80
N VAL A 62 -48.47 -12.88 -15.82
CA VAL A 62 -48.47 -13.35 -14.45
C VAL A 62 -49.17 -14.70 -14.36
N VAL A 63 -48.61 -15.65 -13.63
CA VAL A 63 -49.40 -16.76 -13.08
C VAL A 63 -49.04 -16.98 -11.62
N GLU A 64 -50.07 -16.84 -10.82
CA GLU A 64 -50.17 -17.01 -9.37
C GLU A 64 -50.47 -18.48 -9.03
N GLN A 65 -50.14 -18.86 -7.79
CA GLN A 65 -50.71 -19.89 -6.92
C GLN A 65 -49.97 -21.20 -6.66
N GLY A 66 -49.84 -21.42 -5.35
CA GLY A 66 -49.74 -22.76 -4.76
C GLY A 66 -49.06 -22.81 -3.39
N SER A 67 -49.79 -22.43 -2.33
CA SER A 67 -49.43 -22.70 -0.94
C SER A 67 -49.63 -24.20 -0.63
N LEU A 68 -48.66 -24.79 0.09
CA LEU A 68 -48.94 -25.99 0.92
C LEU A 68 -48.02 -25.97 2.14
N GLU A 69 -48.63 -25.76 3.29
CA GLU A 69 -48.08 -26.09 4.60
C GLU A 69 -47.86 -27.61 4.72
N THR A 70 -46.78 -28.02 5.31
CA THR A 70 -46.69 -29.27 6.04
C THR A 70 -45.60 -29.21 7.14
N GLU A 71 -46.07 -29.61 8.26
CA GLU A 71 -45.57 -29.72 9.60
C GLU A 71 -44.11 -30.16 9.85
N ARG A 72 -43.56 -29.57 10.93
CA ARG A 72 -42.35 -29.91 11.68
C ARG A 72 -42.43 -31.34 12.28
N PRO A 73 -41.24 -31.97 12.48
CA PRO A 73 -40.90 -32.38 13.85
C PRO A 73 -39.55 -31.86 14.31
N GLU A 74 -39.57 -31.40 15.54
CA GLU A 74 -38.43 -31.03 16.34
C GLU A 74 -37.56 -32.28 16.61
N THR A 75 -36.26 -32.17 16.35
CA THR A 75 -35.26 -33.05 16.95
C THR A 75 -34.13 -32.18 17.43
N GLU A 76 -34.04 -32.03 18.73
CA GLU A 76 -32.88 -31.50 19.42
C GLU A 76 -31.67 -32.39 19.09
N THR A 77 -30.65 -31.80 18.52
CA THR A 77 -29.32 -32.36 18.51
C THR A 77 -28.37 -31.29 18.94
N GLU A 78 -27.86 -31.46 20.13
CA GLU A 78 -26.72 -30.71 20.64
C GLU A 78 -25.59 -30.86 19.62
N SER A 79 -25.21 -29.73 19.00
CA SER A 79 -24.03 -29.63 18.18
C SER A 79 -22.98 -28.96 19.06
N GLU A 80 -22.08 -29.73 19.59
CA GLU A 80 -20.79 -29.28 20.10
C GLU A 80 -20.12 -28.50 18.98
N THR A 81 -19.94 -27.20 19.21
CA THR A 81 -19.06 -26.36 18.40
C THR A 81 -17.63 -26.80 18.69
N GLU A 82 -17.09 -27.64 17.82
CA GLU A 82 -15.66 -27.75 17.66
C GLU A 82 -15.15 -26.38 17.18
N GLU A 83 -14.56 -25.63 18.07
CA GLU A 83 -13.67 -24.53 17.72
C GLU A 83 -12.50 -25.13 16.92
N ASP A 84 -12.57 -25.02 15.61
CA ASP A 84 -11.44 -25.30 14.72
C ASP A 84 -10.37 -24.23 14.99
N LYS A 85 -9.51 -24.53 15.96
CA LYS A 85 -8.24 -23.83 16.15
C LYS A 85 -7.31 -24.30 15.04
N THR A 86 -7.44 -23.70 13.88
CA THR A 86 -6.32 -23.64 12.96
C THR A 86 -5.27 -22.72 13.62
N GLU A 87 -4.36 -23.32 14.35
CA GLU A 87 -3.09 -22.69 14.68
C GLU A 87 -2.44 -22.36 13.33
N ASP A 88 -2.45 -21.09 12.96
CA ASP A 88 -1.64 -20.52 11.87
C ASP A 88 -0.17 -20.74 12.32
N ALA A 89 0.40 -21.88 11.94
CA ALA A 89 1.78 -22.19 12.22
C ALA A 89 2.63 -21.09 11.54
N ALA A 90 3.36 -20.34 12.34
CA ALA A 90 4.34 -19.38 11.83
C ALA A 90 5.25 -20.10 10.83
N PRO A 91 5.67 -19.43 9.74
CA PRO A 91 6.51 -20.06 8.73
C PRO A 91 7.77 -20.62 9.37
N GLU A 92 8.02 -21.93 9.16
CA GLU A 92 9.25 -22.57 9.61
C GLU A 92 10.41 -22.04 8.75
N GLY A 93 11.16 -21.11 9.29
CA GLY A 93 12.33 -20.49 8.67
C GLY A 93 13.05 -19.62 9.70
N GLU A 94 14.34 -19.48 9.54
CA GLU A 94 15.15 -18.60 10.37
C GLU A 94 15.53 -17.36 9.57
N LEU A 95 15.44 -16.20 10.21
CA LEU A 95 15.99 -14.97 9.63
C LEU A 95 17.48 -15.13 9.31
N PRO A 96 17.96 -14.58 8.20
CA PRO A 96 19.38 -14.65 7.88
C PRO A 96 20.19 -13.95 8.98
N VAL A 97 21.26 -14.60 9.44
CA VAL A 97 22.22 -13.97 10.33
C VAL A 97 23.16 -13.14 9.47
N LEU A 98 23.04 -11.82 9.60
CA LEU A 98 23.84 -10.87 8.83
C LEU A 98 24.97 -10.30 9.65
N GLU A 99 26.14 -10.15 9.03
CA GLU A 99 27.24 -9.36 9.59
C GLU A 99 27.02 -7.87 9.29
N LYS A 100 27.50 -7.02 10.17
CA LYS A 100 27.47 -5.57 9.92
C LYS A 100 28.34 -5.23 8.72
N THR A 101 27.74 -4.53 7.76
CA THR A 101 28.46 -4.19 6.52
C THR A 101 29.42 -3.00 6.69
N ASP A 102 30.63 -3.12 6.15
CA ASP A 102 31.58 -2.02 5.99
C ASP A 102 31.45 -1.33 4.62
N LYS A 103 30.54 -1.80 3.76
CA LYS A 103 30.31 -1.20 2.44
C LYS A 103 29.81 0.24 2.59
N THR A 104 30.35 1.16 1.79
CA THR A 104 29.89 2.55 1.68
C THR A 104 28.75 2.68 0.66
N SER A 105 28.66 1.76 -0.29
CA SER A 105 27.58 1.70 -1.28
C SER A 105 27.32 0.26 -1.71
N GLU A 106 26.10 -0.01 -2.13
CA GLU A 106 25.67 -1.26 -2.76
C GLU A 106 24.44 -1.02 -3.62
N GLU A 107 24.34 -1.75 -4.72
CA GLU A 107 23.17 -1.75 -5.60
C GLU A 107 22.81 -3.17 -5.99
N ILE A 108 21.56 -3.54 -5.81
CA ILE A 108 20.97 -4.79 -6.29
C ILE A 108 20.27 -4.48 -7.62
N GLU A 109 20.84 -5.00 -8.71
CA GLU A 109 20.27 -4.85 -10.04
C GLU A 109 18.98 -5.69 -10.16
N MET A 110 17.83 -5.05 -10.35
CA MET A 110 16.53 -5.70 -10.49
C MET A 110 15.60 -4.89 -11.41
N GLU A 111 14.60 -5.57 -11.99
CA GLU A 111 13.61 -4.94 -12.88
C GLU A 111 12.66 -4.05 -12.09
N ASN A 112 12.43 -2.81 -12.57
CA ASN A 112 11.34 -1.97 -12.07
C ASN A 112 10.03 -2.31 -12.76
N ILE A 113 8.94 -2.32 -11.99
CA ILE A 113 7.58 -2.52 -12.48
C ILE A 113 6.70 -1.38 -11.97
N LEU A 114 6.08 -0.64 -12.90
CA LEU A 114 5.12 0.40 -12.54
C LEU A 114 3.75 -0.20 -12.26
N GLN A 115 3.10 0.25 -11.18
CA GLN A 115 1.79 -0.27 -10.77
C GLN A 115 0.66 0.12 -11.74
N ASN A 116 0.71 1.36 -12.27
CA ASN A 116 -0.30 1.87 -13.20
C ASN A 116 -0.19 1.25 -14.60
N PRO A 117 -1.32 1.14 -15.33
CA PRO A 117 -2.68 1.47 -14.93
C PRO A 117 -3.42 0.31 -14.21
N GLU A 118 -2.88 -0.92 -14.14
CA GLU A 118 -3.62 -2.12 -13.74
C GLU A 118 -3.88 -2.19 -12.24
N LEU A 119 -2.97 -1.64 -11.43
CA LEU A 119 -3.00 -1.70 -9.96
C LEU A 119 -2.81 -0.31 -9.34
N PRO A 120 -3.75 0.65 -9.53
CA PRO A 120 -3.57 2.04 -9.09
C PRO A 120 -3.32 2.19 -7.58
N THR A 121 -3.75 1.25 -6.76
CA THR A 121 -3.49 1.20 -5.31
C THR A 121 -2.78 -0.07 -4.86
N GLY A 122 -2.11 -0.79 -5.77
CA GLY A 122 -1.48 -2.11 -5.50
C GLY A 122 0.04 -2.04 -5.34
N CYS A 123 0.59 -0.98 -4.75
CA CYS A 123 2.03 -0.80 -4.61
C CYS A 123 2.70 -1.98 -3.90
N GLU A 124 2.08 -2.56 -2.87
CA GLU A 124 2.62 -3.69 -2.11
C GLU A 124 2.68 -4.97 -2.97
N SER A 125 1.62 -5.24 -3.74
CA SER A 125 1.60 -6.38 -4.66
C SER A 125 2.67 -6.25 -5.74
N VAL A 126 2.90 -5.04 -6.25
CA VAL A 126 3.92 -4.76 -7.26
C VAL A 126 5.32 -4.81 -6.67
N ALA A 127 5.55 -4.25 -5.48
CA ALA A 127 6.82 -4.36 -4.77
C ALA A 127 7.18 -5.83 -4.49
N LEU A 128 6.21 -6.62 -4.04
CA LEU A 128 6.40 -8.06 -3.85
C LEU A 128 6.70 -8.77 -5.18
N THR A 129 6.01 -8.44 -6.26
CA THR A 129 6.25 -9.00 -7.59
C THR A 129 7.68 -8.71 -8.06
N MET A 130 8.19 -7.48 -7.88
CA MET A 130 9.58 -7.13 -8.23
C MET A 130 10.59 -7.99 -7.48
N VAL A 131 10.41 -8.20 -6.18
CA VAL A 131 11.31 -9.04 -5.37
C VAL A 131 11.22 -10.51 -5.78
N LEU A 132 10.02 -11.03 -6.04
CA LEU A 132 9.85 -12.42 -6.49
C LEU A 132 10.48 -12.65 -7.87
N LYS A 133 10.37 -11.72 -8.80
CA LYS A 133 11.05 -11.79 -10.11
C LYS A 133 12.58 -11.74 -9.96
N TYR A 134 13.10 -10.89 -9.08
CA TYR A 134 14.52 -10.87 -8.75
C TYR A 134 15.00 -12.24 -8.21
N LEU A 135 14.17 -12.92 -7.43
CA LEU A 135 14.46 -14.27 -6.93
C LEU A 135 14.28 -15.39 -7.96
N GLY A 136 13.90 -15.05 -9.20
CA GLY A 136 13.81 -15.96 -10.34
C GLY A 136 12.43 -16.59 -10.55
N PHE A 137 11.41 -16.12 -9.88
CA PHE A 137 10.03 -16.56 -10.17
C PHE A 137 9.48 -15.85 -11.42
N ASP A 138 8.76 -16.59 -12.24
CA ASP A 138 8.10 -16.08 -13.44
C ASP A 138 6.61 -15.82 -13.11
N LEU A 139 6.24 -14.54 -13.04
CA LEU A 139 4.87 -14.11 -12.72
C LEU A 139 4.55 -12.77 -13.38
N GLU A 140 3.28 -12.57 -13.70
CA GLU A 140 2.77 -11.30 -14.23
C GLU A 140 2.61 -10.28 -13.11
N LYS A 141 2.56 -8.99 -13.48
CA LYS A 141 2.41 -7.86 -12.53
C LYS A 141 1.22 -8.02 -11.58
N THR A 142 0.10 -8.55 -12.08
CA THR A 142 -1.15 -8.66 -11.32
C THR A 142 -1.29 -9.97 -10.55
N THR A 143 -0.43 -10.96 -10.79
CA THR A 143 -0.55 -12.32 -10.21
C THR A 143 -0.69 -12.30 -8.69
N ILE A 144 0.10 -11.47 -8.00
CA ILE A 144 0.01 -11.38 -6.54
C ILE A 144 -1.31 -10.77 -6.10
N ALA A 145 -1.75 -9.71 -6.76
CA ALA A 145 -3.00 -9.03 -6.44
C ALA A 145 -4.23 -9.91 -6.71
N ASP A 146 -4.19 -10.70 -7.80
CA ASP A 146 -5.31 -11.50 -8.28
C ASP A 146 -5.48 -12.81 -7.51
N ASP A 147 -4.37 -13.50 -7.22
CA ASP A 147 -4.41 -14.91 -6.81
C ASP A 147 -3.95 -15.15 -5.36
N TYR A 148 -3.15 -14.25 -4.78
CA TYR A 148 -2.47 -14.51 -3.50
C TYR A 148 -2.70 -13.47 -2.43
N LEU A 149 -3.13 -12.26 -2.79
CA LEU A 149 -3.28 -11.15 -1.84
C LEU A 149 -4.29 -11.50 -0.74
N VAL A 150 -3.84 -11.43 0.50
CA VAL A 150 -4.70 -11.65 1.66
C VAL A 150 -5.50 -10.38 1.91
N PHE A 151 -6.82 -10.51 2.05
CA PHE A 151 -7.73 -9.40 2.29
C PHE A 151 -8.21 -9.36 3.74
N ALA A 152 -8.52 -8.16 4.23
CA ALA A 152 -9.15 -7.94 5.51
C ALA A 152 -10.20 -6.82 5.42
N ASP A 153 -11.19 -6.83 6.32
CA ASP A 153 -12.25 -5.81 6.34
C ASP A 153 -11.78 -4.46 6.91
N ARG A 154 -10.92 -4.50 7.94
CA ARG A 154 -10.53 -3.31 8.71
C ARG A 154 -9.11 -3.32 9.25
N ASN A 155 -8.46 -4.47 9.29
CA ASN A 155 -7.13 -4.60 9.88
C ASN A 155 -6.09 -4.69 8.77
N PHE A 156 -5.50 -3.57 8.42
CA PHE A 156 -4.50 -3.45 7.36
C PHE A 156 -3.13 -4.07 7.74
N ALA A 157 -2.93 -4.49 8.98
CA ALA A 157 -1.79 -5.34 9.34
C ALA A 157 -2.04 -6.82 9.01
N MET A 158 -3.29 -7.25 8.95
CA MET A 158 -3.66 -8.65 8.66
C MET A 158 -3.90 -8.92 7.17
N GLY A 159 -4.33 -7.90 6.41
CA GLY A 159 -4.66 -8.07 5.01
C GLY A 159 -4.97 -6.74 4.32
N TYR A 160 -5.01 -6.78 3.00
CA TYR A 160 -5.32 -5.65 2.14
C TYR A 160 -6.76 -5.19 2.32
N ILE A 161 -6.96 -3.87 2.38
CA ILE A 161 -8.29 -3.28 2.49
C ILE A 161 -8.67 -2.63 1.17
N GLY A 162 -9.84 -2.99 0.64
CA GLY A 162 -10.36 -2.47 -0.62
C GLY A 162 -9.99 -3.33 -1.83
N ASN A 163 -9.79 -2.70 -2.98
CA ASN A 163 -9.48 -3.38 -4.24
C ASN A 163 -8.26 -2.73 -4.91
N PRO A 164 -7.12 -3.44 -5.08
CA PRO A 164 -5.90 -2.89 -5.67
C PRO A 164 -6.04 -2.47 -7.13
N HIS A 165 -7.07 -2.95 -7.85
CA HIS A 165 -7.37 -2.59 -9.24
C HIS A 165 -8.16 -1.29 -9.37
N THR A 166 -8.53 -0.65 -8.28
CA THR A 166 -9.33 0.58 -8.28
C THR A 166 -8.69 1.63 -7.38
N GLU A 167 -9.18 2.85 -7.45
CA GLU A 167 -8.75 3.94 -6.58
C GLU A 167 -9.36 3.89 -5.16
N ASP A 168 -10.24 2.92 -4.91
CA ASP A 168 -10.86 2.67 -3.61
C ASP A 168 -10.03 1.73 -2.72
N GLY A 169 -8.89 1.24 -3.20
CA GLY A 169 -7.95 0.46 -2.42
C GLY A 169 -7.25 1.31 -1.36
N ALA A 170 -6.99 0.72 -0.20
CA ALA A 170 -6.17 1.33 0.83
C ALA A 170 -4.76 0.73 0.81
N GLY A 171 -4.57 -0.49 1.33
CA GLY A 171 -3.26 -1.14 1.36
C GLY A 171 -3.17 -2.22 2.43
N ILE A 172 -1.95 -2.71 2.63
CA ILE A 172 -1.59 -3.76 3.58
C ILE A 172 -0.21 -3.45 4.16
N PHE A 173 0.03 -3.76 5.44
CA PHE A 173 1.36 -3.66 6.03
C PHE A 173 2.11 -4.99 6.08
N ALA A 174 3.35 -4.94 6.56
CA ALA A 174 4.31 -6.03 6.51
C ALA A 174 3.77 -7.40 6.95
N PRO A 175 3.07 -7.57 8.10
CA PRO A 175 2.61 -8.90 8.51
C PRO A 175 1.67 -9.56 7.49
N GLY A 176 0.71 -8.81 6.97
CA GLY A 176 -0.24 -9.30 5.96
C GLY A 176 0.44 -9.58 4.61
N LEU A 177 1.42 -8.75 4.21
CA LEU A 177 2.16 -8.97 2.97
C LEU A 177 3.11 -10.17 3.08
N VAL A 178 3.69 -10.42 4.25
CA VAL A 178 4.45 -11.65 4.54
C VAL A 178 3.58 -12.89 4.36
N LYS A 179 2.34 -12.89 4.87
CA LYS A 179 1.39 -13.98 4.66
C LYS A 179 1.07 -14.16 3.16
N THR A 180 0.84 -13.07 2.44
CA THR A 180 0.65 -13.06 0.98
C THR A 180 1.84 -13.71 0.26
N ALA A 181 3.07 -13.28 0.60
CA ALA A 181 4.30 -13.82 0.02
C ALA A 181 4.45 -15.32 0.31
N ASN A 182 4.19 -15.75 1.53
CA ASN A 182 4.31 -17.16 1.92
C ASN A 182 3.27 -18.04 1.23
N ASN A 183 2.04 -17.57 1.02
CA ASN A 183 1.04 -18.28 0.22
C ASN A 183 1.53 -18.51 -1.22
N PHE A 184 2.13 -17.52 -1.85
CA PHE A 184 2.72 -17.66 -3.18
C PHE A 184 3.89 -18.65 -3.16
N LEU A 185 4.85 -18.47 -2.27
CA LEU A 185 6.06 -19.29 -2.18
C LEU A 185 5.73 -20.76 -1.92
N GLU A 186 4.75 -21.04 -1.07
CA GLU A 186 4.27 -22.40 -0.81
C GLU A 186 3.61 -23.00 -2.05
N ALA A 187 2.77 -22.24 -2.75
CA ALA A 187 2.16 -22.69 -4.01
C ALA A 187 3.19 -23.02 -5.10
N GLN A 188 4.36 -22.32 -5.07
CA GLN A 188 5.48 -22.60 -5.96
C GLN A 188 6.37 -23.75 -5.47
N GLY A 189 6.12 -24.34 -4.31
CA GLY A 189 6.98 -25.36 -3.70
C GLY A 189 8.37 -24.85 -3.34
N SER A 190 8.49 -23.56 -3.04
CA SER A 190 9.75 -22.91 -2.69
C SER A 190 10.13 -23.16 -1.23
N GLU A 191 11.44 -23.30 -0.97
CA GLU A 191 11.99 -23.32 0.39
C GLU A 191 12.15 -21.89 0.96
N LYS A 192 12.08 -20.87 0.11
CA LYS A 192 12.14 -19.46 0.55
C LYS A 192 10.91 -19.07 1.36
N ARG A 193 11.11 -18.13 2.27
CA ARG A 193 10.03 -17.58 3.11
C ARG A 193 10.11 -16.05 3.17
N GLY A 194 8.95 -15.42 3.33
CA GLY A 194 8.84 -14.02 3.71
C GLY A 194 9.00 -13.86 5.21
N PHE A 195 9.70 -12.82 5.61
CA PHE A 195 9.93 -12.47 7.01
C PHE A 195 9.55 -11.02 7.26
N ASP A 196 8.79 -10.77 8.31
CA ASP A 196 8.58 -9.42 8.84
C ASP A 196 9.85 -9.00 9.59
N ILE A 197 10.49 -7.95 9.09
CA ILE A 197 11.65 -7.31 9.72
C ILE A 197 11.32 -5.91 10.21
N SER A 198 10.03 -5.63 10.44
CA SER A 198 9.59 -4.36 11.02
C SER A 198 10.32 -4.09 12.34
N ASP A 199 10.36 -2.81 12.71
CA ASP A 199 11.11 -2.31 13.87
C ASP A 199 12.65 -2.40 13.76
N THR A 200 13.19 -2.88 12.62
CA THR A 200 14.63 -2.82 12.34
C THR A 200 15.07 -1.36 12.22
N ASP A 201 16.18 -1.01 12.86
CA ASP A 201 16.78 0.32 12.72
C ASP A 201 17.25 0.55 11.28
N PHE A 202 17.06 1.76 10.77
CA PHE A 202 17.32 2.05 9.35
C PHE A 202 18.75 1.73 8.92
N GLU A 203 19.74 2.01 9.78
CA GLU A 203 21.14 1.69 9.51
C GLU A 203 21.39 0.18 9.40
N ASP A 204 20.61 -0.64 10.08
CA ASP A 204 20.74 -2.11 10.01
C ASP A 204 20.11 -2.68 8.74
N LEU A 205 19.21 -1.95 8.08
CA LEU A 205 18.66 -2.32 6.78
C LEU A 205 19.75 -2.41 5.69
N TYR A 206 20.79 -1.61 5.80
CA TYR A 206 21.92 -1.68 4.87
C TYR A 206 22.62 -3.03 4.86
N ASN A 207 22.57 -3.79 5.97
CA ASN A 207 23.17 -5.12 6.04
C ASN A 207 22.46 -6.11 5.11
N TYR A 208 21.14 -6.03 5.00
CA TYR A 208 20.34 -6.85 4.07
C TYR A 208 20.69 -6.53 2.63
N VAL A 209 20.67 -5.26 2.25
CA VAL A 209 21.02 -4.82 0.89
C VAL A 209 22.47 -5.23 0.54
N ALA A 210 23.40 -5.04 1.48
CA ALA A 210 24.81 -5.45 1.30
C ALA A 210 25.01 -6.95 1.12
N ALA A 211 24.06 -7.76 1.63
CA ALA A 211 24.03 -9.21 1.45
C ALA A 211 23.28 -9.65 0.17
N GLY A 212 22.80 -8.73 -0.65
CA GLY A 212 22.03 -9.01 -1.86
C GLY A 212 20.56 -9.33 -1.61
N ILE A 213 20.01 -8.90 -0.48
CA ILE A 213 18.60 -9.10 -0.10
C ILE A 213 17.85 -7.78 -0.23
N PRO A 214 17.00 -7.61 -1.27
CA PRO A 214 16.17 -6.42 -1.41
C PRO A 214 15.09 -6.37 -0.34
N ILE A 215 14.73 -5.18 0.10
CA ILE A 215 13.81 -4.96 1.21
C ILE A 215 12.53 -4.32 0.69
N ILE A 216 11.39 -4.98 0.89
CA ILE A 216 10.08 -4.33 0.72
C ILE A 216 9.85 -3.45 1.94
N ILE A 217 9.63 -2.15 1.73
CA ILE A 217 9.64 -1.13 2.78
C ILE A 217 8.52 -0.11 2.57
N TRP A 218 7.92 0.34 3.66
CA TRP A 218 6.88 1.36 3.64
C TRP A 218 7.45 2.74 3.96
N ASN A 219 7.09 3.69 3.13
CA ASN A 219 7.45 5.09 3.27
C ASN A 219 6.28 5.95 2.75
N THR A 220 6.53 7.08 2.13
CA THR A 220 5.50 7.95 1.55
C THR A 220 5.71 8.13 0.05
N MET A 221 4.60 8.32 -0.69
CA MET A 221 4.63 8.67 -2.10
C MET A 221 5.55 9.87 -2.33
N TYR A 222 6.50 9.72 -3.28
CA TYR A 222 7.45 10.76 -3.69
C TYR A 222 8.31 11.35 -2.54
N LEU A 223 8.43 10.63 -1.42
CA LEU A 223 9.11 11.08 -0.20
C LEU A 223 8.52 12.39 0.36
N GLU A 224 7.22 12.61 0.20
CA GLU A 224 6.51 13.74 0.79
C GLU A 224 6.30 13.53 2.29
N LYS A 225 6.09 14.63 3.02
CA LYS A 225 5.86 14.58 4.46
C LYS A 225 4.67 13.64 4.80
N PRO A 226 4.82 12.72 5.79
CA PRO A 226 3.75 11.84 6.23
C PRO A 226 2.48 12.60 6.65
N VAL A 227 1.33 12.09 6.19
CA VAL A 227 0.00 12.63 6.51
C VAL A 227 -0.78 11.59 7.33
N PRO A 228 -0.66 11.60 8.67
CA PRO A 228 -1.31 10.62 9.52
C PRO A 228 -2.83 10.75 9.48
N THR A 229 -3.52 9.63 9.67
CA THR A 229 -4.98 9.57 9.86
C THR A 229 -5.32 9.16 11.29
N ASP A 230 -6.62 9.16 11.62
CA ASP A 230 -7.11 8.63 12.90
C ASP A 230 -7.33 7.10 12.87
N GLU A 231 -7.11 6.49 11.71
CA GLU A 231 -7.30 5.06 11.53
C GLU A 231 -6.10 4.29 12.09
N VAL A 232 -6.40 3.40 13.03
CA VAL A 232 -5.43 2.54 13.69
C VAL A 232 -5.99 1.12 13.80
N CYS A 233 -5.10 0.13 13.80
CA CYS A 233 -5.44 -1.24 14.15
C CYS A 233 -4.37 -1.83 15.07
N GLU A 234 -4.75 -2.90 15.79
CA GLU A 234 -3.84 -3.65 16.65
C GLU A 234 -3.60 -5.03 16.03
N PHE A 235 -2.34 -5.45 16.01
CA PHE A 235 -1.96 -6.79 15.59
C PHE A 235 -0.72 -7.22 16.36
N GLU A 236 -0.77 -8.39 17.02
CA GLU A 236 0.33 -8.98 17.82
C GLU A 236 0.96 -8.02 18.84
N GLY A 237 0.12 -7.16 19.44
CA GLY A 237 0.55 -6.21 20.47
C GLY A 237 1.22 -4.94 19.94
N LYS A 238 1.29 -4.76 18.63
CA LYS A 238 1.75 -3.54 17.97
C LYS A 238 0.56 -2.74 17.42
N THR A 239 0.59 -1.42 17.57
CA THR A 239 -0.37 -0.49 16.98
C THR A 239 0.14 -0.04 15.62
N TYR A 240 -0.66 -0.22 14.60
CA TYR A 240 -0.42 0.25 13.25
C TYR A 240 -1.31 1.45 12.97
N ARG A 241 -0.75 2.51 12.39
CA ARG A 241 -1.49 3.72 11.98
C ARG A 241 -1.47 3.84 10.47
N TRP A 242 -2.61 4.17 9.89
CA TRP A 242 -2.70 4.49 8.48
C TRP A 242 -2.24 5.93 8.19
N PHE A 243 -1.49 6.10 7.10
CA PHE A 243 -1.10 7.40 6.58
C PHE A 243 -1.68 7.57 5.18
N ARG A 244 -2.23 8.75 4.89
CA ARG A 244 -2.96 8.99 3.63
C ARG A 244 -2.07 8.85 2.40
N ASN A 245 -0.81 9.21 2.51
CA ASN A 245 0.20 9.13 1.45
C ASN A 245 1.21 8.00 1.70
N GLU A 246 0.80 6.97 2.41
CA GLU A 246 1.58 5.75 2.57
C GLU A 246 1.86 5.13 1.20
N HIS A 247 3.04 4.52 1.07
CA HIS A 247 3.48 3.88 -0.16
C HIS A 247 4.49 2.77 0.13
N CYS A 248 4.29 1.63 -0.54
CA CYS A 248 5.18 0.49 -0.46
C CYS A 248 6.10 0.43 -1.69
N MET A 249 7.38 0.17 -1.46
CA MET A 249 8.42 0.17 -2.47
C MET A 249 9.52 -0.84 -2.13
N VAL A 250 10.56 -0.96 -2.97
CA VAL A 250 11.69 -1.85 -2.69
C VAL A 250 12.97 -1.05 -2.55
N MET A 251 13.61 -1.12 -1.39
CA MET A 251 14.97 -0.62 -1.20
C MET A 251 15.95 -1.63 -1.77
N CYS A 252 16.64 -1.22 -2.85
CA CYS A 252 17.58 -2.07 -3.59
C CYS A 252 19.02 -1.54 -3.58
N GLY A 253 19.30 -0.41 -2.93
CA GLY A 253 20.65 0.12 -2.86
C GLY A 253 20.81 1.23 -1.85
N PHE A 254 22.06 1.59 -1.59
CA PHE A 254 22.44 2.74 -0.77
C PHE A 254 23.79 3.30 -1.20
N ASP A 255 24.00 4.59 -0.93
CA ASP A 255 25.28 5.28 -1.02
C ASP A 255 25.45 6.18 0.20
N LYS A 256 26.28 5.76 1.17
CA LYS A 256 26.53 6.49 2.42
C LYS A 256 27.37 7.75 2.21
N GLU A 257 28.20 7.78 1.14
CA GLU A 257 29.04 8.94 0.84
C GLU A 257 28.19 10.08 0.27
N ASN A 258 27.19 9.76 -0.56
CA ASN A 258 26.24 10.70 -1.12
C ASN A 258 25.00 10.91 -0.23
N GLY A 259 24.81 10.08 0.78
CA GLY A 259 23.65 10.14 1.67
C GLY A 259 22.34 9.78 0.97
N THR A 260 22.35 8.78 0.06
CA THR A 260 21.18 8.36 -0.70
C THR A 260 20.87 6.88 -0.52
N VAL A 261 19.59 6.54 -0.75
CA VAL A 261 19.11 5.17 -0.95
C VAL A 261 18.52 5.02 -2.34
N LEU A 262 18.72 3.84 -2.93
CA LEU A 262 18.19 3.51 -4.24
C LEU A 262 16.91 2.67 -4.07
N ILE A 263 15.83 3.12 -4.72
CA ILE A 263 14.48 2.59 -4.54
C ILE A 263 13.91 2.18 -5.89
N GLN A 264 13.38 0.96 -5.96
CA GLN A 264 12.47 0.55 -7.02
C GLN A 264 11.06 0.96 -6.58
N ASP A 265 10.57 2.05 -7.14
CA ASP A 265 9.31 2.66 -6.75
C ASP A 265 8.22 2.29 -7.78
N PRO A 266 7.09 1.64 -7.36
CA PRO A 266 5.99 1.30 -8.25
C PRO A 266 5.29 2.49 -8.92
N LEU A 267 5.48 3.72 -8.41
CA LEU A 267 4.92 4.95 -9.00
C LEU A 267 5.93 5.74 -9.82
N ASP A 268 7.22 5.70 -9.46
CA ASP A 268 8.22 6.66 -9.97
C ASP A 268 9.43 6.00 -10.65
N GLY A 269 9.46 4.67 -10.68
CA GLY A 269 10.55 3.93 -11.32
C GLY A 269 11.76 3.72 -10.39
N LEU A 270 12.94 3.53 -10.98
CA LEU A 270 14.19 3.47 -10.22
C LEU A 270 14.63 4.88 -9.85
N VAL A 271 14.65 5.20 -8.57
CA VAL A 271 14.92 6.55 -8.07
C VAL A 271 15.88 6.56 -6.89
N GLU A 272 16.68 7.60 -6.80
CA GLU A 272 17.44 7.92 -5.59
C GLU A 272 16.62 8.80 -4.66
N ARG A 273 16.68 8.54 -3.36
CA ARG A 273 16.03 9.32 -2.31
C ARG A 273 17.06 9.73 -1.25
N ASP A 274 16.88 10.90 -0.66
CA ASP A 274 17.69 11.37 0.48
C ASP A 274 17.52 10.41 1.66
N ALA A 275 18.62 9.82 2.12
CA ALA A 275 18.60 8.75 3.11
C ALA A 275 18.15 9.23 4.49
N GLU A 276 18.49 10.46 4.89
CA GLU A 276 18.08 11.04 6.19
C GLU A 276 16.57 11.25 6.23
N THR A 277 16.01 11.85 5.17
CA THR A 277 14.55 12.04 5.05
C THR A 277 13.83 10.73 4.95
N PHE A 278 14.37 9.76 4.19
CA PHE A 278 13.79 8.43 4.02
C PHE A 278 13.73 7.67 5.35
N ALA A 279 14.84 7.65 6.11
CA ALA A 279 14.93 7.06 7.43
C ALA A 279 13.92 7.67 8.41
N LYS A 280 13.85 9.01 8.44
CA LYS A 280 12.91 9.75 9.28
C LYS A 280 11.46 9.35 9.00
N TYR A 281 11.05 9.26 7.73
CA TYR A 281 9.66 8.92 7.42
C TYR A 281 9.37 7.43 7.60
N TYR A 282 10.33 6.55 7.35
CA TYR A 282 10.26 5.15 7.73
C TYR A 282 9.96 4.98 9.23
N GLU A 283 10.64 5.73 10.09
CA GLU A 283 10.38 5.73 11.54
C GLU A 283 8.99 6.29 11.88
N GLU A 284 8.61 7.42 11.26
CA GLU A 284 7.30 8.05 11.48
C GLU A 284 6.13 7.12 11.06
N LEU A 285 6.31 6.28 10.02
CA LEU A 285 5.32 5.31 9.56
C LEU A 285 5.32 4.00 10.38
N GLY A 286 6.16 3.88 11.40
CA GLY A 286 6.18 2.71 12.30
C GLY A 286 7.09 1.59 11.85
N LYS A 287 8.14 1.90 11.06
CA LYS A 287 9.23 0.98 10.67
C LYS A 287 8.73 -0.32 10.04
N ASN A 288 7.82 -0.25 9.06
CA ASN A 288 7.31 -1.44 8.39
C ASN A 288 8.29 -1.87 7.28
N ALA A 289 8.76 -3.10 7.35
CA ALA A 289 9.64 -3.69 6.35
C ALA A 289 9.55 -5.22 6.33
N MET A 290 9.78 -5.83 5.17
CA MET A 290 9.88 -7.28 5.03
C MET A 290 10.93 -7.68 4.00
N ILE A 291 11.39 -8.92 4.10
CA ILE A 291 12.30 -9.56 3.14
C ILE A 291 11.75 -10.92 2.73
N ILE A 292 12.35 -11.49 1.66
CA ILE A 292 12.23 -12.90 1.29
C ILE A 292 13.62 -13.51 1.28
N HIS A 293 13.78 -14.62 2.01
CA HIS A 293 15.06 -15.33 2.11
C HIS A 293 14.89 -16.84 2.04
#